data_46c7acfc5827118f9008a855e995a995
#
_entry.id   46c7acfc5827118f9008a855e995a995
#
_cell.length_a   1.000
_cell.length_b   1.000
_cell.length_c   1.000
_cell.angle_alpha   90.00
_cell.angle_beta   90.00
_cell.angle_gamma   90.00
#
_symmetry.space_group_name_H-M   'P 1'
#
loop_
_entity.id
_entity.type
_entity.pdbx_description
1 polymer ?
#
loop_
_entity_poly.entity_id
_entity_poly.type
_entity_poly.pdbx_seq_one_letter_code
_entity_poly.pdbx_strand_id
1 'polypeptide(L)'
;GGVFGGSQGMYDAIMCNDGYREAAIASFEADHAEFPILTNAFLVEGDSEAWAQNCVDLGAPPRPREDFAAVQTDLPTLLIEGDMDPITPPPLAHVIEPGFTNSTYVEFPYAGHGPSRSVECGGDLLNKFYDNPTAEPDLSCVDEMEVPDFIGSLHRMSFGPKFAVLALENKEKLPGVAAWGGLSVLVVLIGFFVLTFAPLVRRLEKRKPAPAGRARVATWAAALFGMLALCIIGAAAGVSFELSEILLLFGMVGWAALGSWSGVLAGLVGIVALFLTVQARREFALPNGTLIGFALVNLAALSLAVFLVVWGLGP
;
A
#
# COMPACT_ATOMS: atom_id res chain seq x y z
N GLY A 1 2.15 -19.26 -10.18
CA GLY A 1 0.96 -18.46 -10.05
C GLY A 1 1.33 -17.05 -9.67
N GLY A 2 0.91 -16.07 -10.48
CA GLY A 2 1.20 -14.66 -10.20
C GLY A 2 0.55 -14.20 -8.88
N VAL A 3 1.02 -13.10 -8.34
CA VAL A 3 0.54 -12.45 -7.09
C VAL A 3 -0.97 -12.17 -7.12
N PHE A 4 -1.57 -12.10 -8.29
CA PHE A 4 -3.00 -11.84 -8.51
C PHE A 4 -3.82 -13.06 -8.94
N GLY A 5 -3.30 -14.28 -8.81
CA GLY A 5 -4.05 -15.51 -9.06
C GLY A 5 -4.43 -15.78 -10.55
N GLY A 6 -3.94 -14.99 -11.48
CA GLY A 6 -4.16 -15.17 -12.91
C GLY A 6 -3.25 -16.24 -13.52
N SER A 7 -3.73 -16.92 -14.58
CA SER A 7 -2.91 -17.81 -15.39
C SER A 7 -2.22 -17.01 -16.50
N GLN A 8 -0.89 -16.88 -16.41
CA GLN A 8 -0.10 -16.18 -17.43
C GLN A 8 -0.33 -16.80 -18.82
N GLY A 9 -0.32 -18.13 -18.93
CA GLY A 9 -0.55 -18.80 -20.20
C GLY A 9 -1.94 -18.54 -20.80
N MET A 10 -2.97 -18.38 -19.95
CA MET A 10 -4.31 -17.99 -20.43
C MET A 10 -4.31 -16.54 -20.93
N TYR A 11 -3.68 -15.64 -20.19
CA TYR A 11 -3.52 -14.25 -20.60
C TYR A 11 -2.80 -14.14 -21.94
N ASP A 12 -1.66 -14.79 -22.07
CA ASP A 12 -0.86 -14.78 -23.29
C ASP A 12 -1.65 -15.35 -24.48
N ALA A 13 -2.39 -16.45 -24.28
CA ALA A 13 -3.23 -17.06 -25.35
C ALA A 13 -4.36 -16.12 -25.78
N ILE A 14 -5.02 -15.42 -24.87
CA ILE A 14 -6.04 -14.42 -25.20
C ILE A 14 -5.42 -13.27 -25.99
N MET A 15 -4.34 -12.69 -25.49
CA MET A 15 -3.67 -11.56 -26.14
C MET A 15 -3.16 -11.91 -27.54
N CYS A 16 -2.67 -13.12 -27.74
CA CYS A 16 -2.25 -13.62 -29.06
C CYS A 16 -3.46 -13.79 -30.01
N ASN A 17 -4.54 -14.39 -29.50
CA ASN A 17 -5.74 -14.69 -30.27
C ASN A 17 -6.50 -13.43 -30.69
N ASP A 18 -6.59 -12.45 -29.81
CA ASP A 18 -7.31 -11.19 -30.05
C ASP A 18 -6.56 -10.22 -30.97
N GLY A 19 -5.34 -10.56 -31.42
CA GLY A 19 -4.58 -9.74 -32.37
C GLY A 19 -4.24 -8.34 -31.82
N TYR A 20 -4.38 -8.13 -30.53
CA TYR A 20 -4.12 -6.85 -29.83
C TYR A 20 -2.81 -6.21 -30.26
N ARG A 21 -1.84 -7.01 -30.57
CA ARG A 21 -0.49 -6.60 -30.87
C ARG A 21 -0.30 -5.97 -32.26
N GLU A 22 -0.92 -6.49 -33.29
CA GLU A 22 -0.78 -5.90 -34.64
C GLU A 22 -1.31 -4.46 -34.65
N ALA A 23 -2.41 -4.20 -33.94
CA ALA A 23 -2.97 -2.88 -33.79
C ALA A 23 -2.04 -1.97 -32.96
N ALA A 24 -1.49 -2.47 -31.84
CA ALA A 24 -0.57 -1.72 -30.98
C ALA A 24 0.75 -1.38 -31.70
N ILE A 25 1.30 -2.30 -32.50
CA ILE A 25 2.52 -2.03 -33.32
C ILE A 25 2.22 -1.00 -34.40
N ALA A 26 1.07 -1.07 -35.03
CA ALA A 26 0.70 -0.14 -36.12
C ALA A 26 0.52 1.31 -35.62
N SER A 27 0.09 1.50 -34.34
CA SER A 27 -0.05 2.82 -33.73
C SER A 27 1.22 3.31 -33.01
N PHE A 28 2.17 2.40 -32.73
CA PHE A 28 3.32 2.68 -31.86
C PHE A 28 4.13 3.91 -32.26
N GLU A 29 4.45 4.07 -33.55
CA GLU A 29 5.24 5.20 -34.03
C GLU A 29 4.53 6.54 -33.82
N ALA A 30 3.21 6.58 -34.06
CA ALA A 30 2.40 7.77 -33.87
C ALA A 30 2.25 8.08 -32.38
N ASP A 31 1.94 7.08 -31.57
CA ASP A 31 1.77 7.21 -30.13
C ASP A 31 3.09 7.58 -29.43
N HIS A 32 4.23 7.03 -29.93
CA HIS A 32 5.56 7.37 -29.40
C HIS A 32 5.94 8.82 -29.73
N ALA A 33 5.57 9.32 -30.90
CA ALA A 33 5.83 10.71 -31.26
C ALA A 33 5.05 11.70 -30.37
N GLU A 34 3.83 11.34 -29.95
CA GLU A 34 2.97 12.17 -29.11
C GLU A 34 3.24 11.95 -27.61
N PHE A 35 3.45 10.71 -27.17
CA PHE A 35 3.59 10.33 -25.75
C PHE A 35 4.84 9.48 -25.47
N PRO A 36 6.06 9.99 -25.70
CA PRO A 36 7.29 9.18 -25.68
C PRO A 36 7.59 8.52 -24.33
N ILE A 37 7.17 9.15 -23.23
CA ILE A 37 7.40 8.60 -21.88
C ILE A 37 6.45 7.41 -21.61
N LEU A 38 5.18 7.56 -21.98
CA LEU A 38 4.16 6.52 -21.74
C LEU A 38 4.41 5.29 -22.62
N THR A 39 4.69 5.48 -23.90
CA THR A 39 4.95 4.36 -24.82
C THR A 39 6.21 3.59 -24.45
N ASN A 40 7.28 4.28 -24.01
CA ASN A 40 8.47 3.60 -23.49
C ASN A 40 8.22 2.80 -22.20
N ALA A 41 7.22 3.20 -21.40
CA ALA A 41 6.86 2.47 -20.19
C ALA A 41 6.03 1.19 -20.46
N PHE A 42 5.23 1.19 -21.54
CA PHE A 42 4.29 0.11 -21.84
C PHE A 42 4.66 -0.74 -23.04
N LEU A 43 5.42 -0.21 -23.99
CA LEU A 43 5.77 -0.88 -25.24
C LEU A 43 7.29 -0.76 -25.48
N VAL A 44 8.04 -1.75 -25.03
CA VAL A 44 9.47 -1.82 -25.33
C VAL A 44 9.64 -2.42 -26.73
N GLU A 45 10.35 -1.70 -27.62
CA GLU A 45 10.54 -2.06 -29.03
C GLU A 45 11.09 -3.48 -29.24
N GLY A 46 11.91 -3.99 -28.31
CA GLY A 46 12.43 -5.37 -28.35
C GLY A 46 11.43 -6.45 -27.92
N ASP A 47 10.40 -6.11 -27.17
CA ASP A 47 9.40 -7.09 -26.70
C ASP A 47 8.43 -7.51 -27.81
N SER A 48 8.33 -6.71 -28.87
CA SER A 48 7.39 -6.98 -29.95
C SER A 48 7.70 -8.27 -30.73
N GLU A 49 8.93 -8.53 -31.07
CA GLU A 49 9.32 -9.77 -31.79
C GLU A 49 9.26 -11.00 -30.87
N ALA A 50 9.70 -10.85 -29.61
CA ALA A 50 9.64 -11.91 -28.61
C ALA A 50 8.19 -12.35 -28.34
N TRP A 51 7.27 -11.42 -28.29
CA TRP A 51 5.84 -11.71 -28.16
C TRP A 51 5.30 -12.47 -29.37
N ALA A 52 5.61 -12.06 -30.63
CA ALA A 52 5.16 -12.74 -31.81
C ALA A 52 5.65 -14.20 -31.83
N GLN A 53 6.88 -14.39 -31.39
CA GLN A 53 7.42 -15.75 -31.25
C GLN A 53 6.68 -16.54 -30.18
N ASN A 54 6.38 -15.95 -29.03
CA ASN A 54 5.59 -16.59 -27.97
C ASN A 54 4.19 -17.01 -28.47
N CYS A 55 3.53 -16.20 -29.29
CA CYS A 55 2.24 -16.56 -29.88
C CYS A 55 2.34 -17.76 -30.82
N VAL A 56 3.40 -17.82 -31.60
CA VAL A 56 3.70 -18.98 -32.48
C VAL A 56 3.96 -20.23 -31.63
N ASP A 57 4.79 -20.10 -30.59
CA ASP A 57 5.17 -21.22 -29.73
C ASP A 57 3.99 -21.76 -28.92
N LEU A 58 3.05 -20.88 -28.51
CA LEU A 58 1.79 -21.25 -27.86
C LEU A 58 0.78 -21.91 -28.79
N GLY A 59 0.98 -21.81 -30.12
CA GLY A 59 0.02 -22.28 -31.09
C GLY A 59 -1.31 -21.54 -31.08
N ALA A 60 -1.30 -20.28 -30.68
CA ALA A 60 -2.46 -19.37 -30.59
C ALA A 60 -2.39 -18.33 -31.73
N PRO A 61 -2.81 -18.67 -32.96
CA PRO A 61 -2.80 -17.73 -34.07
C PRO A 61 -3.83 -16.61 -33.85
N PRO A 62 -3.59 -15.42 -34.41
CA PRO A 62 -4.57 -14.34 -34.36
C PRO A 62 -5.85 -14.75 -35.05
N ARG A 63 -6.98 -14.32 -34.52
CA ARG A 63 -8.30 -14.54 -35.15
C ARG A 63 -8.44 -13.68 -36.41
N PRO A 64 -9.30 -14.10 -37.36
CA PRO A 64 -9.63 -13.31 -38.54
C PRO A 64 -10.13 -11.91 -38.16
N ARG A 65 -9.79 -10.89 -38.94
CA ARG A 65 -10.19 -9.48 -38.64
C ARG A 65 -11.69 -9.28 -38.60
N GLU A 66 -12.45 -10.05 -39.37
CA GLU A 66 -13.91 -10.04 -39.38
C GLU A 66 -14.51 -10.41 -38.01
N ASP A 67 -13.81 -11.17 -37.18
CA ASP A 67 -14.25 -11.56 -35.85
C ASP A 67 -14.20 -10.36 -34.84
N PHE A 68 -13.51 -9.28 -35.22
CA PHE A 68 -13.41 -8.05 -34.41
C PHE A 68 -14.38 -6.95 -34.87
N ALA A 69 -15.25 -7.25 -35.84
CA ALA A 69 -16.28 -6.33 -36.24
C ALA A 69 -17.24 -6.07 -35.06
N ALA A 70 -17.68 -4.81 -34.89
CA ALA A 70 -18.64 -4.46 -33.85
C ALA A 70 -19.92 -5.32 -34.01
N VAL A 71 -20.30 -5.97 -32.92
CA VAL A 71 -21.49 -6.83 -32.87
C VAL A 71 -22.74 -6.02 -33.19
N GLN A 72 -23.65 -6.61 -33.99
CA GLN A 72 -24.95 -6.03 -34.28
C GLN A 72 -26.01 -6.96 -33.68
N THR A 73 -26.82 -6.47 -32.73
CA THR A 73 -27.81 -7.28 -32.02
C THR A 73 -28.95 -6.44 -31.50
N ASP A 74 -30.12 -7.06 -31.36
CA ASP A 74 -31.32 -6.53 -30.70
C ASP A 74 -31.57 -7.14 -29.29
N LEU A 75 -30.62 -7.99 -28.83
CA LEU A 75 -30.69 -8.55 -27.50
C LEU A 75 -30.63 -7.44 -26.44
N PRO A 76 -31.39 -7.56 -25.35
CA PRO A 76 -31.27 -6.64 -24.23
C PRO A 76 -29.82 -6.63 -23.74
N THR A 77 -29.20 -5.46 -23.71
CA THR A 77 -27.80 -5.28 -23.36
C THR A 77 -27.63 -4.16 -22.34
N LEU A 78 -26.89 -4.43 -21.27
CA LEU A 78 -26.51 -3.42 -20.29
C LEU A 78 -25.00 -3.15 -20.44
N LEU A 79 -24.65 -1.93 -20.84
CA LEU A 79 -23.27 -1.45 -20.92
C LEU A 79 -22.98 -0.64 -19.65
N ILE A 80 -22.01 -1.11 -18.86
CA ILE A 80 -21.62 -0.48 -17.58
C ILE A 80 -20.18 -0.04 -17.67
N GLU A 81 -19.96 1.28 -17.51
CA GLU A 81 -18.65 1.89 -17.57
C GLU A 81 -18.39 2.76 -16.34
N GLY A 82 -17.10 2.92 -15.98
CA GLY A 82 -16.68 3.89 -14.98
C GLY A 82 -16.04 5.10 -15.66
N ASP A 83 -16.40 6.32 -15.26
CA ASP A 83 -15.83 7.53 -15.85
C ASP A 83 -14.32 7.69 -15.62
N MET A 84 -13.79 7.02 -14.59
CA MET A 84 -12.36 6.97 -14.25
C MET A 84 -11.68 5.64 -14.64
N ASP A 85 -12.27 4.87 -15.55
CA ASP A 85 -11.70 3.58 -15.99
C ASP A 85 -10.48 3.80 -16.91
N PRO A 86 -9.26 3.43 -16.46
CA PRO A 86 -8.05 3.57 -17.29
C PRO A 86 -7.80 2.38 -18.23
N ILE A 87 -8.61 1.30 -18.14
CA ILE A 87 -8.42 0.06 -18.89
C ILE A 87 -9.35 0.01 -20.08
N THR A 88 -10.64 0.21 -19.83
CA THR A 88 -11.70 0.29 -20.86
C THR A 88 -12.48 1.60 -20.65
N PRO A 89 -11.91 2.74 -21.02
CA PRO A 89 -12.55 4.03 -20.76
C PRO A 89 -13.84 4.21 -21.61
N PRO A 90 -14.79 5.04 -21.14
CA PRO A 90 -16.10 5.26 -21.77
C PRO A 90 -16.11 5.44 -23.30
N PRO A 91 -15.14 6.14 -23.93
CA PRO A 91 -15.10 6.26 -25.38
C PRO A 91 -15.06 4.91 -26.14
N LEU A 92 -14.53 3.85 -25.54
CA LEU A 92 -14.51 2.52 -26.15
C LEU A 92 -15.91 1.88 -26.19
N ALA A 93 -16.71 2.09 -25.14
CA ALA A 93 -18.11 1.65 -25.12
C ALA A 93 -18.93 2.34 -26.22
N HIS A 94 -18.72 3.63 -26.43
CA HIS A 94 -19.40 4.40 -27.48
C HIS A 94 -19.06 3.94 -28.91
N VAL A 95 -17.93 3.26 -29.11
CA VAL A 95 -17.59 2.63 -30.42
C VAL A 95 -18.50 1.45 -30.72
N ILE A 96 -18.85 0.66 -29.70
CA ILE A 96 -19.64 -0.57 -29.85
C ILE A 96 -21.14 -0.35 -29.64
N GLU A 97 -21.53 0.63 -28.83
CA GLU A 97 -22.92 0.94 -28.47
C GLU A 97 -23.89 1.03 -29.66
N PRO A 98 -23.53 1.65 -30.80
CA PRO A 98 -24.43 1.72 -31.97
C PRO A 98 -24.82 0.35 -32.57
N GLY A 99 -24.08 -0.70 -32.22
CA GLY A 99 -24.40 -2.07 -32.61
C GLY A 99 -25.48 -2.73 -31.77
N PHE A 100 -25.83 -2.18 -30.65
CA PHE A 100 -26.81 -2.73 -29.68
C PHE A 100 -28.10 -1.93 -29.74
N THR A 101 -29.06 -2.34 -30.56
CA THR A 101 -30.31 -1.58 -30.80
C THR A 101 -31.26 -1.60 -29.59
N ASN A 102 -31.01 -2.47 -28.62
CA ASN A 102 -31.80 -2.60 -27.38
C ASN A 102 -30.86 -2.59 -26.19
N SER A 103 -30.09 -1.47 -26.03
CA SER A 103 -29.12 -1.33 -24.93
C SER A 103 -29.47 -0.20 -23.99
N THR A 104 -29.04 -0.35 -22.76
CA THR A 104 -28.93 0.72 -21.78
C THR A 104 -27.46 0.94 -21.48
N TYR A 105 -26.98 2.17 -21.69
CA TYR A 105 -25.63 2.61 -21.30
C TYR A 105 -25.69 3.31 -19.96
N VAL A 106 -24.81 2.93 -19.05
CA VAL A 106 -24.72 3.52 -17.71
C VAL A 106 -23.26 3.82 -17.39
N GLU A 107 -22.97 5.10 -17.20
CA GLU A 107 -21.66 5.57 -16.75
C GLU A 107 -21.71 5.90 -15.26
N PHE A 108 -20.85 5.25 -14.50
CA PHE A 108 -20.75 5.42 -13.05
C PHE A 108 -19.75 6.52 -12.74
N PRO A 109 -20.18 7.68 -12.17
CA PRO A 109 -19.28 8.74 -11.79
C PRO A 109 -18.29 8.25 -10.73
N TYR A 110 -17.03 8.67 -10.85
CA TYR A 110 -15.94 8.35 -9.92
C TYR A 110 -15.60 6.85 -9.78
N ALA A 111 -16.12 6.00 -10.64
CA ALA A 111 -15.83 4.58 -10.65
C ALA A 111 -14.70 4.25 -11.62
N GLY A 112 -13.84 3.33 -11.21
CA GLY A 112 -12.79 2.75 -12.06
C GLY A 112 -13.29 1.52 -12.81
N HIS A 113 -12.33 0.65 -13.21
CA HIS A 113 -12.61 -0.56 -14.00
C HIS A 113 -13.58 -1.52 -13.32
N GLY A 114 -14.65 -1.86 -14.03
CA GLY A 114 -15.65 -2.83 -13.61
C GLY A 114 -16.56 -2.36 -12.47
N PRO A 115 -17.35 -1.29 -12.66
CA PRO A 115 -18.27 -0.77 -11.63
C PRO A 115 -19.23 -1.80 -11.06
N SER A 116 -19.62 -2.81 -11.83
CA SER A 116 -20.46 -3.92 -11.35
C SER A 116 -19.84 -4.75 -10.21
N ARG A 117 -18.52 -4.62 -9.98
CA ARG A 117 -17.79 -5.31 -8.89
C ARG A 117 -17.27 -4.35 -7.83
N SER A 118 -16.97 -3.12 -8.22
CA SER A 118 -16.32 -2.14 -7.33
C SER A 118 -17.30 -1.18 -6.67
N VAL A 119 -18.54 -1.09 -7.19
CA VAL A 119 -19.60 -0.21 -6.69
C VAL A 119 -20.83 -1.05 -6.37
N GLU A 120 -21.37 -0.94 -5.15
CA GLU A 120 -22.55 -1.70 -4.70
C GLU A 120 -23.75 -1.46 -5.65
N CYS A 121 -24.03 -0.20 -5.97
CA CYS A 121 -25.06 0.20 -6.93
C CYS A 121 -24.88 -0.50 -8.30
N GLY A 122 -23.64 -0.64 -8.80
CA GLY A 122 -23.35 -1.34 -10.05
C GLY A 122 -23.62 -2.83 -9.99
N GLY A 123 -23.33 -3.47 -8.86
CA GLY A 123 -23.67 -4.86 -8.60
C GLY A 123 -25.16 -5.10 -8.54
N ASP A 124 -25.91 -4.24 -7.88
CA ASP A 124 -27.37 -4.31 -7.75
C ASP A 124 -28.06 -4.09 -9.10
N LEU A 125 -27.58 -3.13 -9.88
CA LEU A 125 -28.07 -2.86 -11.22
C LEU A 125 -27.89 -4.10 -12.13
N LEU A 126 -26.71 -4.71 -12.09
CA LEU A 126 -26.42 -5.93 -12.85
C LEU A 126 -27.33 -7.09 -12.45
N ASN A 127 -27.55 -7.31 -11.15
CA ASN A 127 -28.44 -8.37 -10.65
C ASN A 127 -29.88 -8.13 -11.11
N LYS A 128 -30.40 -6.89 -11.00
CA LYS A 128 -31.75 -6.54 -11.48
C LYS A 128 -31.89 -6.76 -12.98
N PHE A 129 -30.85 -6.45 -13.76
CA PHE A 129 -30.84 -6.70 -15.20
C PHE A 129 -30.92 -8.21 -15.51
N TYR A 130 -30.18 -9.06 -14.80
CA TYR A 130 -30.29 -10.51 -15.00
C TYR A 130 -31.65 -11.06 -14.63
N ASP A 131 -32.31 -10.51 -13.61
CA ASP A 131 -33.66 -10.93 -13.22
C ASP A 131 -34.72 -10.54 -14.27
N ASN A 132 -34.59 -9.37 -14.89
CA ASN A 132 -35.49 -8.89 -15.94
C ASN A 132 -34.78 -7.96 -16.93
N PRO A 133 -34.11 -8.51 -17.97
CA PRO A 133 -33.30 -7.73 -18.88
C PRO A 133 -34.09 -6.77 -19.80
N THR A 134 -35.44 -6.85 -19.81
CA THR A 134 -36.31 -5.97 -20.58
C THR A 134 -36.94 -4.85 -19.74
N ALA A 135 -36.71 -4.83 -18.44
CA ALA A 135 -37.18 -3.76 -17.58
C ALA A 135 -36.29 -2.52 -17.74
N GLU A 136 -36.93 -1.35 -17.70
CA GLU A 136 -36.19 -0.10 -17.60
C GLU A 136 -35.40 -0.08 -16.25
N PRO A 137 -34.08 0.11 -16.27
CA PRO A 137 -33.29 0.09 -15.07
C PRO A 137 -33.52 1.34 -14.22
N ASP A 138 -33.58 1.16 -12.91
CA ASP A 138 -33.60 2.23 -11.93
C ASP A 138 -32.15 2.72 -11.71
N LEU A 139 -31.86 3.94 -12.18
CA LEU A 139 -30.54 4.55 -12.10
C LEU A 139 -30.41 5.54 -10.93
N SER A 140 -31.38 5.61 -10.01
CA SER A 140 -31.36 6.57 -8.91
C SER A 140 -30.08 6.50 -8.06
N CYS A 141 -29.57 5.28 -7.83
CA CYS A 141 -28.32 5.10 -7.08
C CYS A 141 -27.08 5.62 -7.80
N VAL A 142 -27.12 5.74 -9.15
CA VAL A 142 -26.02 6.36 -9.93
C VAL A 142 -26.07 7.88 -9.76
N ASP A 143 -27.26 8.46 -9.82
CA ASP A 143 -27.48 9.89 -9.66
C ASP A 143 -27.14 10.39 -8.24
N GLU A 144 -27.23 9.51 -7.24
CA GLU A 144 -26.94 9.80 -5.83
C GLU A 144 -25.45 9.59 -5.47
N MET A 145 -24.60 9.17 -6.41
CA MET A 145 -23.19 8.97 -6.14
C MET A 145 -22.47 10.27 -5.81
N GLU A 146 -21.81 10.29 -4.67
CA GLU A 146 -21.03 11.44 -4.20
C GLU A 146 -19.56 11.32 -4.64
N VAL A 147 -18.90 12.48 -4.77
CA VAL A 147 -17.44 12.55 -5.00
C VAL A 147 -16.72 11.82 -3.88
N PRO A 148 -15.86 10.82 -4.16
CA PRO A 148 -15.11 10.15 -3.12
C PRO A 148 -14.14 11.11 -2.42
N ASP A 149 -13.97 10.93 -1.13
CA ASP A 149 -12.97 11.65 -0.36
C ASP A 149 -11.56 11.23 -0.81
N PHE A 150 -10.89 12.11 -1.54
CA PHE A 150 -9.49 11.88 -1.91
C PHE A 150 -8.55 12.13 -0.73
N ILE A 151 -7.59 11.25 -0.53
CA ILE A 151 -6.57 11.44 0.50
C ILE A 151 -5.72 12.66 0.14
N GLY A 152 -5.95 13.77 0.86
CA GLY A 152 -5.33 15.08 0.56
C GLY A 152 -3.82 15.11 0.82
N SER A 153 -3.29 14.28 1.71
CA SER A 153 -1.86 14.15 1.98
C SER A 153 -1.49 12.72 2.30
N LEU A 154 -0.44 12.23 1.66
CA LEU A 154 0.12 10.90 1.87
C LEU A 154 1.55 11.00 2.39
N HIS A 155 1.85 10.35 3.51
CA HIS A 155 3.22 10.08 3.93
C HIS A 155 3.73 8.86 3.17
N ARG A 156 4.56 9.11 2.15
CA ARG A 156 5.11 8.05 1.29
C ARG A 156 6.10 7.20 2.07
N MET A 157 5.97 5.90 1.95
CA MET A 157 6.86 4.93 2.62
C MET A 157 7.31 3.87 1.63
N SER A 158 8.53 3.41 1.79
CA SER A 158 9.06 2.28 1.01
C SER A 158 8.96 0.93 1.74
N PHE A 159 8.26 0.89 2.87
CA PHE A 159 8.11 -0.33 3.68
C PHE A 159 7.38 -1.43 2.91
N GLY A 160 6.24 -1.12 2.30
CA GLY A 160 5.43 -2.09 1.58
C GLY A 160 6.21 -2.82 0.49
N PRO A 161 6.84 -2.13 -0.49
CA PRO A 161 7.68 -2.75 -1.50
C PRO A 161 8.86 -3.53 -0.92
N LYS A 162 9.57 -2.99 0.09
CA LYS A 162 10.67 -3.70 0.74
C LYS A 162 10.22 -4.98 1.44
N PHE A 163 9.08 -4.93 2.12
CA PHE A 163 8.49 -6.10 2.76
C PHE A 163 8.04 -7.13 1.73
N ALA A 164 7.44 -6.72 0.62
CA ALA A 164 7.04 -7.62 -0.46
C ALA A 164 8.24 -8.36 -1.04
N VAL A 165 9.34 -7.65 -1.36
CA VAL A 165 10.59 -8.26 -1.82
C VAL A 165 11.14 -9.25 -0.78
N LEU A 166 11.15 -8.87 0.51
CA LEU A 166 11.60 -9.76 1.57
C LEU A 166 10.75 -11.04 1.66
N ALA A 167 9.43 -10.89 1.59
CA ALA A 167 8.49 -12.01 1.73
C ALA A 167 8.51 -12.95 0.52
N LEU A 168 8.73 -12.44 -0.69
CA LEU A 168 8.70 -13.22 -1.92
C LEU A 168 10.06 -13.84 -2.27
N GLU A 169 11.13 -13.06 -2.15
CA GLU A 169 12.45 -13.45 -2.63
C GLU A 169 13.42 -13.89 -1.51
N ASN A 170 13.23 -13.42 -0.29
CA ASN A 170 14.16 -13.61 0.83
C ASN A 170 13.44 -14.00 2.12
N LYS A 171 12.42 -14.84 2.03
CA LYS A 171 11.57 -15.24 3.17
C LYS A 171 12.33 -15.84 4.35
N GLU A 172 13.52 -16.44 4.10
CA GLU A 172 14.40 -16.98 5.13
C GLU A 172 14.96 -15.88 6.06
N LYS A 173 14.99 -14.62 5.64
CA LYS A 173 15.42 -13.47 6.45
C LYS A 173 14.30 -12.88 7.31
N LEU A 174 13.02 -13.20 7.01
CA LEU A 174 11.86 -12.68 7.75
C LEU A 174 11.96 -12.86 9.27
N PRO A 175 12.33 -14.06 9.81
CA PRO A 175 12.44 -14.23 11.25
C PRO A 175 13.47 -13.30 11.89
N GLY A 176 14.59 -13.05 11.22
CA GLY A 176 15.63 -12.15 11.71
C GLY A 176 15.16 -10.69 11.75
N VAL A 177 14.47 -10.23 10.71
CA VAL A 177 13.91 -8.88 10.63
C VAL A 177 12.81 -8.68 11.68
N ALA A 178 11.91 -9.66 11.81
CA ALA A 178 10.85 -9.62 12.82
C ALA A 178 11.41 -9.63 14.25
N ALA A 179 12.45 -10.44 14.49
CA ALA A 179 13.12 -10.46 15.79
C ALA A 179 13.81 -9.13 16.10
N TRP A 180 14.49 -8.52 15.10
CA TRP A 180 15.13 -7.21 15.28
C TRP A 180 14.12 -6.13 15.63
N GLY A 181 13.07 -5.94 14.82
CA GLY A 181 12.03 -4.95 15.08
C GLY A 181 11.27 -5.25 16.37
N GLY A 182 10.81 -6.50 16.53
CA GLY A 182 10.02 -6.93 17.70
C GLY A 182 10.76 -6.79 19.02
N LEU A 183 12.05 -7.15 19.08
CA LEU A 183 12.87 -7.00 20.29
C LEU A 183 13.08 -5.52 20.64
N SER A 184 13.35 -4.67 19.64
CA SER A 184 13.49 -3.22 19.84
C SER A 184 12.22 -2.62 20.40
N VAL A 185 11.06 -2.97 19.84
CA VAL A 185 9.74 -2.56 20.30
C VAL A 185 9.50 -3.02 21.75
N LEU A 186 9.71 -4.30 22.03
CA LEU A 186 9.46 -4.88 23.35
C LEU A 186 10.28 -4.19 24.44
N VAL A 187 11.57 -3.96 24.21
CA VAL A 187 12.46 -3.31 25.19
C VAL A 187 12.07 -1.84 25.40
N VAL A 188 11.70 -1.12 24.35
CA VAL A 188 11.20 0.27 24.45
C VAL A 188 9.91 0.32 25.28
N LEU A 189 8.95 -0.57 25.02
CA LEU A 189 7.69 -0.65 25.74
C LEU A 189 7.92 -0.95 27.23
N ILE A 190 8.68 -2.00 27.55
CA ILE A 190 9.02 -2.34 28.94
C ILE A 190 9.74 -1.18 29.62
N GLY A 191 10.72 -0.57 28.93
CA GLY A 191 11.46 0.59 29.41
C GLY A 191 10.55 1.76 29.75
N PHE A 192 9.63 2.10 28.87
CA PHE A 192 8.65 3.16 29.09
C PHE A 192 7.80 2.91 30.34
N PHE A 193 7.18 1.74 30.44
CA PHE A 193 6.34 1.41 31.60
C PHE A 193 7.14 1.35 32.90
N VAL A 194 8.30 0.69 32.90
CA VAL A 194 9.15 0.60 34.12
C VAL A 194 9.59 1.99 34.56
N LEU A 195 10.07 2.84 33.64
CA LEU A 195 10.55 4.19 34.00
C LEU A 195 9.42 5.12 34.42
N THR A 196 8.21 4.93 33.90
CA THR A 196 7.01 5.71 34.26
C THR A 196 6.50 5.31 35.65
N PHE A 197 6.39 4.02 35.94
CA PHE A 197 5.74 3.55 37.17
C PHE A 197 6.70 3.32 38.33
N ALA A 198 7.99 3.04 38.09
CA ALA A 198 8.95 2.81 39.17
C ALA A 198 9.08 3.97 40.16
N PRO A 199 9.01 5.26 39.79
CA PRO A 199 8.97 6.37 40.78
C PRO A 199 7.74 6.31 41.67
N LEU A 200 6.58 5.97 41.12
CA LEU A 200 5.33 5.84 41.87
C LEU A 200 5.42 4.72 42.90
N VAL A 201 5.88 3.53 42.47
CA VAL A 201 6.08 2.37 43.34
C VAL A 201 7.06 2.72 44.49
N ARG A 202 8.21 3.35 44.17
CA ARG A 202 9.16 3.80 45.19
C ARG A 202 8.57 4.76 46.19
N ARG A 203 7.71 5.70 45.70
CA ARG A 203 7.02 6.64 46.57
C ARG A 203 6.05 5.94 47.54
N LEU A 204 5.28 4.96 47.03
CA LEU A 204 4.37 4.18 47.85
C LEU A 204 5.11 3.32 48.87
N GLU A 205 6.27 2.77 48.51
CA GLU A 205 7.13 1.98 49.40
C GLU A 205 8.00 2.86 50.34
N LYS A 206 7.85 4.21 50.33
CA LYS A 206 8.66 5.16 51.11
C LYS A 206 10.18 5.02 50.88
N ARG A 207 10.62 4.51 49.74
CA ARG A 207 12.04 4.38 49.37
C ARG A 207 12.60 5.71 48.87
N LYS A 208 13.91 5.93 49.10
CA LYS A 208 14.61 7.15 48.62
C LYS A 208 14.53 7.22 47.06
N PRO A 209 14.47 8.46 46.51
CA PRO A 209 14.56 8.66 45.05
C PRO A 209 15.78 7.97 44.48
N ALA A 210 15.62 7.42 43.25
CA ALA A 210 16.74 6.80 42.56
C ALA A 210 17.78 7.86 42.15
N PRO A 211 19.09 7.59 42.26
CA PRO A 211 20.13 8.49 41.77
C PRO A 211 20.04 8.61 40.21
N ALA A 212 20.79 9.54 39.61
CA ALA A 212 20.89 9.77 38.18
C ALA A 212 19.65 10.41 37.51
N GLY A 213 19.14 11.50 38.08
CA GLY A 213 17.95 12.21 37.63
C GLY A 213 17.98 12.53 36.12
N ARG A 214 19.09 13.13 35.60
CA ARG A 214 19.20 13.53 34.18
C ARG A 214 19.22 12.32 33.24
N ALA A 215 20.03 11.29 33.53
CA ALA A 215 20.09 10.07 32.75
C ALA A 215 18.75 9.34 32.71
N ARG A 216 18.05 9.30 33.85
CA ARG A 216 16.72 8.68 33.92
C ARG A 216 15.68 9.40 33.10
N VAL A 217 15.63 10.75 33.20
CA VAL A 217 14.68 11.57 32.42
C VAL A 217 14.97 11.44 30.94
N ALA A 218 16.22 11.46 30.53
CA ALA A 218 16.60 11.29 29.12
C ALA A 218 16.24 9.89 28.59
N THR A 219 16.50 8.82 29.37
CA THR A 219 16.11 7.45 29.00
C THR A 219 14.58 7.29 28.94
N TRP A 220 13.86 7.89 29.87
CA TRP A 220 12.39 7.93 29.83
C TRP A 220 11.88 8.67 28.58
N ALA A 221 12.47 9.82 28.24
CA ALA A 221 12.10 10.58 27.05
C ALA A 221 12.38 9.78 25.76
N ALA A 222 13.50 9.08 25.67
CA ALA A 222 13.79 8.21 24.53
C ALA A 222 12.72 7.09 24.37
N ALA A 223 12.35 6.47 25.50
CA ALA A 223 11.30 5.44 25.51
C ALA A 223 9.91 6.02 25.17
N LEU A 224 9.59 7.25 25.66
CA LEU A 224 8.35 7.96 25.34
C LEU A 224 8.24 8.25 23.84
N PHE A 225 9.28 8.81 23.22
CA PHE A 225 9.28 9.07 21.79
C PHE A 225 9.16 7.78 20.97
N GLY A 226 9.79 6.69 21.41
CA GLY A 226 9.63 5.37 20.79
C GLY A 226 8.20 4.85 20.91
N MET A 227 7.56 5.00 22.08
CA MET A 227 6.15 4.66 22.29
C MET A 227 5.23 5.49 21.40
N LEU A 228 5.43 6.81 21.34
CA LEU A 228 4.64 7.70 20.46
C LEU A 228 4.80 7.30 19.00
N ALA A 229 6.00 6.97 18.54
CA ALA A 229 6.22 6.47 17.18
C ALA A 229 5.36 5.24 16.89
N LEU A 230 5.38 4.25 17.78
CA LEU A 230 4.60 3.01 17.63
C LEU A 230 3.09 3.27 17.60
N CYS A 231 2.60 4.10 18.53
CA CYS A 231 1.18 4.43 18.59
C CYS A 231 0.70 5.18 17.35
N ILE A 232 1.48 6.18 16.90
CA ILE A 232 1.09 7.01 15.76
C ILE A 232 1.18 6.21 14.47
N ILE A 233 2.28 5.49 14.21
CA ILE A 233 2.44 4.65 13.02
C ILE A 233 1.38 3.54 13.01
N GLY A 234 1.15 2.88 14.15
CA GLY A 234 0.13 1.83 14.24
C GLY A 234 -1.28 2.34 13.98
N ALA A 235 -1.65 3.49 14.55
CA ALA A 235 -2.94 4.13 14.29
C ALA A 235 -3.07 4.58 12.82
N ALA A 236 -2.01 5.17 12.26
CA ALA A 236 -1.98 5.57 10.86
C ALA A 236 -2.11 4.37 9.91
N ALA A 237 -1.46 3.27 10.24
CA ALA A 237 -1.58 2.03 9.46
C ALA A 237 -3.02 1.49 9.51
N GLY A 238 -3.65 1.50 10.68
CA GLY A 238 -5.06 1.09 10.84
C GLY A 238 -6.00 1.92 9.98
N VAL A 239 -5.93 3.25 10.08
CA VAL A 239 -6.75 4.17 9.27
C VAL A 239 -6.45 4.00 7.78
N SER A 240 -5.19 3.85 7.37
CA SER A 240 -4.83 3.65 5.98
C SER A 240 -5.36 2.33 5.43
N PHE A 241 -5.38 1.28 6.24
CA PHE A 241 -5.93 -0.03 5.88
C PHE A 241 -7.46 0.03 5.68
N GLU A 242 -8.18 0.76 6.54
CA GLU A 242 -9.63 0.99 6.41
C GLU A 242 -9.98 1.77 5.15
N LEU A 243 -9.14 2.74 4.75
CA LEU A 243 -9.33 3.49 3.51
C LEU A 243 -9.05 2.64 2.26
N SER A 244 -7.97 1.88 2.26
CA SER A 244 -7.60 0.94 1.20
C SER A 244 -6.44 0.04 1.64
N GLU A 245 -6.58 -1.28 1.49
CA GLU A 245 -5.51 -2.25 1.76
C GLU A 245 -4.25 -1.98 0.92
N ILE A 246 -4.45 -1.50 -0.31
CA ILE A 246 -3.36 -1.19 -1.26
C ILE A 246 -2.57 0.04 -0.81
N LEU A 247 -3.19 0.96 -0.05
CA LEU A 247 -2.53 2.19 0.39
C LEU A 247 -1.25 1.90 1.18
N LEU A 248 -1.25 0.87 2.02
CA LEU A 248 -0.08 0.47 2.82
C LEU A 248 1.14 0.05 1.99
N LEU A 249 0.97 -0.28 0.70
CA LEU A 249 2.10 -0.57 -0.19
C LEU A 249 2.85 0.71 -0.57
N PHE A 250 2.19 1.86 -0.59
CA PHE A 250 2.76 3.12 -1.07
C PHE A 250 2.98 4.16 0.03
N GLY A 251 2.26 4.04 1.13
CA GLY A 251 2.36 4.99 2.23
C GLY A 251 1.25 4.84 3.26
N MET A 252 1.09 5.86 4.07
CA MET A 252 0.04 5.96 5.09
C MET A 252 -0.54 7.39 5.06
N VAL A 253 -1.67 7.59 5.74
CA VAL A 253 -2.23 8.94 5.94
C VAL A 253 -1.15 9.92 6.43
N GLY A 254 -1.20 11.17 5.95
CA GLY A 254 -0.09 12.14 6.05
C GLY A 254 0.46 12.37 7.47
N TRP A 255 -0.39 12.28 8.50
CA TRP A 255 0.04 12.45 9.89
C TRP A 255 0.90 11.28 10.43
N ALA A 256 1.05 10.17 9.70
CA ALA A 256 2.04 9.11 10.00
C ALA A 256 3.47 9.66 10.09
N ALA A 257 3.76 10.75 9.36
CA ALA A 257 5.04 11.46 9.44
C ALA A 257 5.43 11.85 10.88
N LEU A 258 4.45 12.23 11.71
CA LEU A 258 4.70 12.55 13.13
C LEU A 258 5.27 11.35 13.90
N GLY A 259 4.77 10.14 13.59
CA GLY A 259 5.28 8.91 14.17
C GLY A 259 6.70 8.58 13.70
N SER A 260 6.98 8.76 12.41
CA SER A 260 8.30 8.58 11.82
C SER A 260 9.33 9.51 12.45
N TRP A 261 9.04 10.81 12.56
CA TRP A 261 9.90 11.78 13.25
C TRP A 261 10.06 11.48 14.73
N SER A 262 8.99 11.04 15.41
CA SER A 262 9.09 10.61 16.81
C SER A 262 10.06 9.44 16.99
N GLY A 263 10.05 8.48 16.06
CA GLY A 263 11.01 7.37 16.07
C GLY A 263 12.47 7.81 15.90
N VAL A 264 12.73 8.76 15.01
CA VAL A 264 14.08 9.35 14.86
C VAL A 264 14.50 10.08 16.14
N LEU A 265 13.60 10.87 16.73
CA LEU A 265 13.86 11.56 18.00
C LEU A 265 14.14 10.56 19.13
N ALA A 266 13.46 9.43 19.20
CA ALA A 266 13.76 8.37 20.17
C ALA A 266 15.22 7.92 20.09
N GLY A 267 15.72 7.69 18.87
CA GLY A 267 17.12 7.31 18.64
C GLY A 267 18.11 8.40 19.04
N LEU A 268 17.87 9.65 18.63
CA LEU A 268 18.73 10.79 18.98
C LEU A 268 18.80 11.05 20.48
N VAL A 269 17.63 11.07 21.15
CA VAL A 269 17.55 11.20 22.61
C VAL A 269 18.20 10.00 23.30
N GLY A 270 18.08 8.79 22.73
CA GLY A 270 18.73 7.58 23.21
C GLY A 270 20.27 7.70 23.23
N ILE A 271 20.86 8.29 22.19
CA ILE A 271 22.32 8.56 22.15
C ILE A 271 22.72 9.52 23.29
N VAL A 272 22.00 10.62 23.47
CA VAL A 272 22.25 11.57 24.55
C VAL A 272 22.08 10.91 25.92
N ALA A 273 21.05 10.08 26.08
CA ALA A 273 20.78 9.35 27.30
C ALA A 273 21.85 8.30 27.64
N LEU A 274 22.44 7.64 26.63
CA LEU A 274 23.61 6.76 26.81
C LEU A 274 24.81 7.54 27.38
N PHE A 275 25.11 8.72 26.80
CA PHE A 275 26.18 9.58 27.29
C PHE A 275 25.96 9.99 28.73
N LEU A 276 24.75 10.46 29.08
CA LEU A 276 24.37 10.83 30.45
C LEU A 276 24.41 9.63 31.40
N THR A 277 24.11 8.43 30.93
CA THR A 277 24.19 7.20 31.74
C THR A 277 25.63 6.88 32.10
N VAL A 278 26.56 7.02 31.16
CA VAL A 278 27.99 6.83 31.42
C VAL A 278 28.53 7.90 32.39
N GLN A 279 28.12 9.16 32.22
CA GLN A 279 28.48 10.23 33.15
C GLN A 279 27.93 9.95 34.56
N ALA A 280 26.65 9.61 34.68
CA ALA A 280 26.05 9.27 35.96
C ALA A 280 26.70 8.06 36.65
N ARG A 281 27.21 7.09 35.91
CA ARG A 281 28.00 5.98 36.47
C ARG A 281 29.26 6.46 37.16
N ARG A 282 29.93 7.46 36.59
CA ARG A 282 31.17 8.05 37.19
C ARG A 282 30.86 8.91 38.41
N GLU A 283 29.78 9.68 38.36
CA GLU A 283 29.42 10.63 39.43
C GLU A 283 28.73 9.98 40.62
N PHE A 284 27.85 8.98 40.41
CA PHE A 284 26.93 8.47 41.42
C PHE A 284 27.10 6.98 41.75
N ALA A 285 28.14 6.32 41.20
CA ALA A 285 28.39 4.88 41.40
C ALA A 285 27.12 4.02 41.20
N LEU A 286 26.41 4.22 40.08
CA LEU A 286 25.12 3.57 39.78
C LEU A 286 25.22 2.03 39.92
N PRO A 287 24.20 1.40 40.53
CA PRO A 287 24.11 -0.06 40.54
C PRO A 287 24.14 -0.64 39.14
N ASN A 288 24.82 -1.78 38.95
CA ASN A 288 24.97 -2.44 37.67
C ASN A 288 23.61 -2.70 36.98
N GLY A 289 22.58 -3.14 37.74
CA GLY A 289 21.24 -3.37 37.19
C GLY A 289 20.60 -2.11 36.60
N THR A 290 20.78 -0.92 37.25
CA THR A 290 20.28 0.35 36.72
C THR A 290 21.05 0.77 35.47
N LEU A 291 22.36 0.61 35.46
CA LEU A 291 23.22 0.91 34.31
C LEU A 291 22.81 0.06 33.09
N ILE A 292 22.70 -1.26 33.29
CA ILE A 292 22.30 -2.20 32.23
C ILE A 292 20.88 -1.86 31.73
N GLY A 293 19.92 -1.59 32.63
CA GLY A 293 18.55 -1.26 32.25
C GLY A 293 18.47 0.02 31.40
N PHE A 294 19.20 1.08 31.78
CA PHE A 294 19.24 2.32 30.97
C PHE A 294 19.93 2.09 29.63
N ALA A 295 21.05 1.37 29.61
CA ALA A 295 21.76 1.06 28.37
C ALA A 295 20.87 0.25 27.40
N LEU A 296 20.18 -0.76 27.89
CA LEU A 296 19.29 -1.60 27.06
C LEU A 296 18.14 -0.75 26.44
N VAL A 297 17.46 0.09 27.23
CA VAL A 297 16.37 0.93 26.74
C VAL A 297 16.87 1.92 25.67
N ASN A 298 18.01 2.56 25.91
CA ASN A 298 18.54 3.57 24.99
C ASN A 298 19.08 2.92 23.69
N LEU A 299 19.73 1.77 23.79
CA LEU A 299 20.16 0.98 22.62
C LEU A 299 18.96 0.47 21.82
N ALA A 300 17.88 0.06 22.50
CA ALA A 300 16.67 -0.37 21.83
C ALA A 300 15.95 0.82 21.13
N ALA A 301 15.94 2.01 21.73
CA ALA A 301 15.39 3.21 21.08
C ALA A 301 16.19 3.61 19.84
N LEU A 302 17.53 3.54 19.89
CA LEU A 302 18.39 3.75 18.73
C LEU A 302 18.16 2.67 17.67
N SER A 303 18.11 1.40 18.08
CA SER A 303 17.85 0.25 17.20
C SER A 303 16.48 0.38 16.50
N LEU A 304 15.45 0.81 17.21
CA LEU A 304 14.12 1.09 16.65
C LEU A 304 14.19 2.21 15.61
N ALA A 305 14.88 3.31 15.91
CA ALA A 305 15.05 4.41 14.95
C ALA A 305 15.75 3.95 13.66
N VAL A 306 16.83 3.17 13.79
CA VAL A 306 17.54 2.57 12.64
C VAL A 306 16.62 1.62 11.87
N PHE A 307 15.86 0.78 12.58
CA PHE A 307 14.89 -0.12 11.97
C PHE A 307 13.85 0.65 11.12
N LEU A 308 13.25 1.71 11.69
CA LEU A 308 12.25 2.51 10.98
C LEU A 308 12.83 3.14 9.70
N VAL A 309 14.06 3.68 9.77
CA VAL A 309 14.72 4.29 8.60
C VAL A 309 15.09 3.23 7.56
N VAL A 310 15.72 2.13 7.95
CA VAL A 310 16.16 1.06 7.04
C VAL A 310 14.99 0.43 6.32
N TRP A 311 13.88 0.24 7.01
CA TRP A 311 12.67 -0.38 6.45
C TRP A 311 11.72 0.61 5.80
N GLY A 312 12.07 1.89 5.70
CA GLY A 312 11.29 2.89 5.00
C GLY A 312 9.98 3.27 5.69
N LEU A 313 9.96 3.16 7.03
CA LEU A 313 8.96 3.72 7.94
C LEU A 313 9.44 5.06 8.55
N GLY A 314 10.65 5.49 8.19
CA GLY A 314 11.23 6.76 8.58
C GLY A 314 10.72 7.94 7.73
N PRO A 315 11.03 9.18 8.12
CA PRO A 315 10.71 10.39 7.37
C PRO A 315 11.51 10.48 6.07
#